data_3c3b53c5c7e79e82678fe856ba588152
#
_entry.id   3c3b53c5c7e79e82678fe856ba588152
#
_cell.length_a   1.000
_cell.length_b   1.000
_cell.length_c   1.000
_cell.angle_alpha   90.00
_cell.angle_beta   90.00
_cell.angle_gamma   90.00
#
_symmetry.space_group_name_H-M   'P 1'
#
loop_
_entity.id
_entity.type
_entity.pdbx_description
1 polymer ?
#
loop_
_entity_poly.entity_id
_entity_poly.type
_entity_poly.pdbx_seq_one_letter_code
_entity_poly.pdbx_strand_id
1 'polypeptide(L)'
;RQGLITVKDLTKKEEFPFSTKDKNGRLRVAAAISVREDWQERIKALVNVGVDAIVVDTAHGHSEFVLKLVKEVKKEFPNLDLIAGNVATPEATEDLIKAGADCVKIGIGAGSSCTTRIIAGVGVPQLSAVMDCAQVGIKHKIPIIADGGIRYSGDIAKSLAAGANVVMLGGMLAGMDESPGETIVYEGRRYKSYRGMGSLAAMKEGGGERYFQQEKDELKLVPEGIEGMVPFRGPVNNTIFQLIGGLKSSMGYCGAKD
;
A
#
# COMPACT_ATOMS: atom_id res chain seq x y z
N ARG A 1 7.46 -29.71 -22.67
CA ARG A 1 6.86 -29.49 -21.32
C ARG A 1 6.62 -28.02 -21.14
N GLN A 2 5.36 -27.60 -20.84
CA GLN A 2 5.00 -26.21 -20.65
C GLN A 2 4.93 -25.80 -19.16
N GLY A 3 5.05 -26.76 -18.23
CA GLY A 3 5.01 -26.51 -16.78
C GLY A 3 4.54 -27.73 -16.00
N LEU A 4 4.62 -27.64 -14.67
CA LEU A 4 4.08 -28.62 -13.73
C LEU A 4 2.98 -27.94 -12.92
N ILE A 5 1.82 -28.56 -12.83
CA ILE A 5 0.74 -28.14 -11.94
C ILE A 5 0.63 -29.20 -10.83
N THR A 6 0.50 -28.73 -9.57
CA THR A 6 0.32 -29.62 -8.43
C THR A 6 -1.16 -29.66 -8.01
N VAL A 7 -1.55 -30.70 -7.26
CA VAL A 7 -2.90 -30.77 -6.66
C VAL A 7 -3.16 -29.56 -5.77
N LYS A 8 -2.13 -29.07 -5.06
CA LYS A 8 -2.24 -27.83 -4.26
C LYS A 8 -2.57 -26.59 -5.10
N ASP A 9 -2.13 -26.52 -6.34
CA ASP A 9 -2.43 -25.39 -7.22
C ASP A 9 -3.89 -25.43 -7.70
N LEU A 10 -4.47 -26.62 -7.82
CA LEU A 10 -5.89 -26.78 -8.12
C LEU A 10 -6.77 -26.43 -6.92
N THR A 11 -6.43 -26.91 -5.73
CA THR A 11 -7.19 -26.65 -4.50
C THR A 11 -7.16 -25.19 -4.08
N LYS A 12 -6.07 -24.45 -4.31
CA LYS A 12 -5.99 -23.01 -4.03
C LYS A 12 -7.07 -22.18 -4.71
N LYS A 13 -7.55 -22.62 -5.87
CA LYS A 13 -8.63 -21.91 -6.57
C LYS A 13 -9.96 -22.06 -5.86
N GLU A 14 -10.19 -23.22 -5.23
CA GLU A 14 -11.39 -23.52 -4.45
C GLU A 14 -11.31 -22.91 -3.03
N GLU A 15 -10.12 -22.94 -2.41
CA GLU A 15 -9.88 -22.40 -1.08
C GLU A 15 -9.94 -20.87 -1.04
N PHE A 16 -9.52 -20.20 -2.13
CA PHE A 16 -9.46 -18.72 -2.21
C PHE A 16 -10.21 -18.17 -3.44
N PRO A 17 -11.55 -18.36 -3.52
CA PRO A 17 -12.33 -17.99 -4.70
C PRO A 17 -12.38 -16.46 -4.92
N PHE A 18 -12.25 -15.67 -3.84
CA PHE A 18 -12.33 -14.20 -3.89
C PHE A 18 -10.97 -13.52 -4.06
N SER A 19 -9.87 -14.26 -4.15
CA SER A 19 -8.57 -13.64 -4.40
C SER A 19 -8.53 -13.02 -5.80
N THR A 20 -8.01 -11.79 -5.89
CA THR A 20 -7.92 -11.05 -7.15
C THR A 20 -6.85 -11.69 -8.05
N LYS A 21 -7.30 -12.27 -9.15
CA LYS A 21 -6.47 -13.01 -10.11
C LYS A 21 -6.58 -12.44 -11.51
N ASP A 22 -5.52 -12.61 -12.29
CA ASP A 22 -5.53 -12.35 -13.72
C ASP A 22 -6.24 -13.50 -14.48
N LYS A 23 -6.34 -13.37 -15.81
CA LYS A 23 -6.94 -14.40 -16.69
C LYS A 23 -6.22 -15.75 -16.67
N ASN A 24 -4.97 -15.79 -16.20
CA ASN A 24 -4.14 -17.00 -16.09
C ASN A 24 -4.22 -17.60 -14.68
N GLY A 25 -5.00 -17.02 -13.76
CA GLY A 25 -5.15 -17.46 -12.38
C GLY A 25 -4.02 -17.02 -11.45
N ARG A 26 -3.14 -16.09 -11.87
CA ARG A 26 -2.09 -15.53 -11.04
C ARG A 26 -2.65 -14.38 -10.21
N LEU A 27 -2.18 -14.22 -8.96
CA LEU A 27 -2.52 -13.06 -8.14
C LEU A 27 -2.08 -11.78 -8.85
N ARG A 28 -2.94 -10.78 -8.86
CA ARG A 28 -2.58 -9.45 -9.38
C ARG A 28 -1.61 -8.77 -8.45
N VAL A 29 -0.64 -8.07 -9.04
CA VAL A 29 0.44 -7.39 -8.33
C VAL A 29 0.60 -5.97 -8.83
N ALA A 30 0.87 -5.06 -7.89
CA ALA A 30 1.31 -3.71 -8.19
C ALA A 30 2.74 -3.51 -7.72
N ALA A 31 3.53 -2.73 -8.45
CA ALA A 31 4.91 -2.45 -8.11
C ALA A 31 5.16 -0.95 -8.02
N ALA A 32 5.87 -0.53 -6.98
CA ALA A 32 6.23 0.85 -6.78
C ALA A 32 7.37 1.28 -7.71
N ILE A 33 7.28 2.49 -8.19
CA ILE A 33 8.37 3.24 -8.80
C ILE A 33 8.72 4.43 -7.92
N SER A 34 9.98 4.80 -7.95
CA SER A 34 10.45 6.03 -7.34
C SER A 34 10.29 7.21 -8.31
N VAL A 35 10.51 8.39 -7.78
CA VAL A 35 10.53 9.64 -8.55
C VAL A 35 11.87 9.88 -9.26
N ARG A 36 12.71 8.84 -9.43
CA ARG A 36 14.05 8.91 -10.09
C ARG A 36 13.97 9.04 -11.60
N GLU A 37 15.09 9.38 -12.19
CA GLU A 37 15.26 9.48 -13.65
C GLU A 37 15.15 8.13 -14.37
N ASP A 38 15.35 7.00 -13.66
CA ASP A 38 15.28 5.63 -14.20
C ASP A 38 13.88 4.99 -14.19
N TRP A 39 12.83 5.76 -13.85
CA TRP A 39 11.46 5.24 -13.72
C TRP A 39 10.97 4.56 -15.01
N GLN A 40 11.35 5.04 -16.18
CA GLN A 40 10.97 4.48 -17.48
C GLN A 40 11.52 3.07 -17.68
N GLU A 41 12.82 2.88 -17.41
CA GLU A 41 13.46 1.57 -17.51
C GLU A 41 12.85 0.57 -16.54
N ARG A 42 12.58 1.04 -15.31
CA ARG A 42 11.93 0.23 -14.29
C ARG A 42 10.51 -0.17 -14.70
N ILE A 43 9.69 0.73 -15.22
CA ILE A 43 8.34 0.40 -15.72
C ILE A 43 8.44 -0.60 -16.86
N LYS A 44 9.32 -0.40 -17.84
CA LYS A 44 9.52 -1.35 -18.96
C LYS A 44 9.87 -2.74 -18.45
N ALA A 45 10.78 -2.85 -17.49
CA ALA A 45 11.15 -4.13 -16.89
C ALA A 45 9.96 -4.79 -16.16
N LEU A 46 9.18 -4.03 -15.39
CA LEU A 46 8.00 -4.52 -14.69
C LEU A 46 6.89 -4.96 -15.63
N VAL A 47 6.62 -4.22 -16.69
CA VAL A 47 5.65 -4.58 -17.74
C VAL A 47 6.06 -5.88 -18.44
N ASN A 48 7.35 -6.04 -18.74
CA ASN A 48 7.88 -7.26 -19.39
C ASN A 48 7.67 -8.54 -18.54
N VAL A 49 7.66 -8.41 -17.21
CA VAL A 49 7.36 -9.54 -16.30
C VAL A 49 5.89 -9.65 -15.93
N GLY A 50 5.02 -8.78 -16.47
CA GLY A 50 3.58 -8.86 -16.35
C GLY A 50 3.02 -8.27 -15.06
N VAL A 51 3.53 -7.12 -14.63
CA VAL A 51 2.91 -6.33 -13.55
C VAL A 51 1.51 -5.87 -13.97
N ASP A 52 0.56 -5.85 -13.02
CA ASP A 52 -0.82 -5.43 -13.30
C ASP A 52 -1.01 -3.91 -13.12
N ALA A 53 -0.31 -3.30 -12.18
CA ALA A 53 -0.37 -1.86 -11.95
C ALA A 53 0.96 -1.29 -11.47
N ILE A 54 1.17 0.01 -11.70
CA ILE A 54 2.32 0.75 -11.16
C ILE A 54 1.83 1.69 -10.06
N VAL A 55 2.67 1.88 -9.05
CA VAL A 55 2.41 2.80 -7.93
C VAL A 55 3.47 3.89 -7.89
N VAL A 56 3.10 5.13 -8.11
CA VAL A 56 3.91 6.29 -7.73
C VAL A 56 3.72 6.50 -6.22
N ASP A 57 4.67 6.02 -5.44
CA ASP A 57 4.57 5.93 -3.98
C ASP A 57 5.52 6.91 -3.29
N THR A 58 4.97 7.98 -2.73
CA THR A 58 5.72 9.05 -2.06
C THR A 58 5.14 9.38 -0.69
N ALA A 59 5.96 9.98 0.18
CA ALA A 59 5.50 10.49 1.47
C ALA A 59 4.57 11.72 1.31
N HIS A 60 4.70 12.46 0.19
CA HIS A 60 3.87 13.60 -0.15
C HIS A 60 3.60 13.63 -1.66
N GLY A 61 2.44 13.12 -2.07
CA GLY A 61 2.04 13.01 -3.48
C GLY A 61 1.60 14.33 -4.11
N HIS A 62 1.27 15.36 -3.33
CA HIS A 62 0.83 16.65 -3.82
C HIS A 62 2.02 17.60 -4.05
N SER A 63 2.97 17.16 -4.84
CA SER A 63 4.08 18.01 -5.30
C SER A 63 4.06 18.15 -6.82
N GLU A 64 4.53 19.27 -7.33
CA GLU A 64 4.62 19.55 -8.76
C GLU A 64 5.38 18.45 -9.51
N PHE A 65 6.43 17.96 -8.88
CA PHE A 65 7.27 16.89 -9.41
C PHE A 65 6.49 15.56 -9.56
N VAL A 66 5.71 15.16 -8.55
CA VAL A 66 4.89 13.94 -8.61
C VAL A 66 3.77 14.08 -9.63
N LEU A 67 3.10 15.24 -9.70
CA LEU A 67 2.06 15.52 -10.68
C LEU A 67 2.59 15.45 -12.11
N LYS A 68 3.80 15.95 -12.34
CA LYS A 68 4.49 15.85 -13.64
C LYS A 68 4.81 14.40 -13.98
N LEU A 69 5.38 13.65 -13.03
CA LEU A 69 5.69 12.23 -13.22
C LEU A 69 4.44 11.40 -13.58
N VAL A 70 3.32 11.60 -12.87
CA VAL A 70 2.05 10.91 -13.16
C VAL A 70 1.60 11.20 -14.61
N LYS A 71 1.68 12.45 -15.07
CA LYS A 71 1.36 12.83 -16.45
C LYS A 71 2.27 12.14 -17.47
N GLU A 72 3.57 12.11 -17.20
CA GLU A 72 4.56 11.48 -18.09
C GLU A 72 4.36 9.97 -18.19
N VAL A 73 4.13 9.29 -17.06
CA VAL A 73 3.85 7.86 -17.01
C VAL A 73 2.60 7.53 -17.83
N LYS A 74 1.50 8.25 -17.64
CA LYS A 74 0.26 8.01 -18.39
C LYS A 74 0.38 8.33 -19.87
N LYS A 75 1.21 9.28 -20.22
CA LYS A 75 1.50 9.60 -21.64
C LYS A 75 2.29 8.46 -22.32
N GLU A 76 3.30 7.91 -21.64
CA GLU A 76 4.16 6.85 -22.21
C GLU A 76 3.51 5.46 -22.11
N PHE A 77 2.74 5.19 -21.05
CA PHE A 77 2.09 3.91 -20.77
C PHE A 77 0.56 4.09 -20.57
N PRO A 78 -0.20 4.49 -21.58
CA PRO A 78 -1.62 4.87 -21.44
C PRO A 78 -2.54 3.73 -20.97
N ASN A 79 -2.18 2.47 -21.26
CA ASN A 79 -2.96 1.28 -20.91
C ASN A 79 -2.55 0.63 -19.59
N LEU A 80 -1.56 1.17 -18.88
CA LEU A 80 -1.09 0.67 -17.60
C LEU A 80 -1.85 1.35 -16.48
N ASP A 81 -2.43 0.57 -15.57
CA ASP A 81 -3.09 1.11 -14.39
C ASP A 81 -2.08 1.80 -13.48
N LEU A 82 -2.35 3.05 -13.13
CA LEU A 82 -1.47 3.90 -12.33
C LEU A 82 -2.13 4.33 -11.03
N ILE A 83 -1.55 3.88 -9.92
CA ILE A 83 -1.90 4.32 -8.57
C ILE A 83 -0.94 5.44 -8.17
N ALA A 84 -1.43 6.54 -7.62
CA ALA A 84 -0.58 7.63 -7.15
C ALA A 84 -0.90 8.03 -5.71
N GLY A 85 0.12 8.42 -4.95
CA GLY A 85 0.01 8.84 -3.56
C GLY A 85 1.36 9.02 -2.85
N ASN A 86 1.33 9.30 -1.54
CA ASN A 86 0.12 9.45 -0.73
C ASN A 86 -0.30 10.91 -0.63
N VAL A 87 -1.59 11.10 -0.51
CA VAL A 87 -2.21 12.40 -0.26
C VAL A 87 -3.24 12.28 0.87
N ALA A 88 -3.76 13.40 1.36
CA ALA A 88 -4.73 13.42 2.46
C ALA A 88 -5.78 14.53 2.34
N THR A 89 -5.82 15.25 1.21
CA THR A 89 -6.77 16.35 0.99
C THR A 89 -7.53 16.18 -0.32
N PRO A 90 -8.76 16.74 -0.43
CA PRO A 90 -9.56 16.74 -1.66
C PRO A 90 -8.84 17.37 -2.85
N GLU A 91 -8.16 18.51 -2.63
CA GLU A 91 -7.43 19.23 -3.67
C GLU A 91 -6.30 18.37 -4.25
N ALA A 92 -5.52 17.73 -3.39
CA ALA A 92 -4.45 16.84 -3.80
C ALA A 92 -4.98 15.62 -4.58
N THR A 93 -6.12 15.08 -4.14
CA THR A 93 -6.80 13.97 -4.83
C THR A 93 -7.28 14.40 -6.22
N GLU A 94 -7.92 15.56 -6.33
CA GLU A 94 -8.37 16.14 -7.60
C GLU A 94 -7.20 16.35 -8.58
N ASP A 95 -6.08 16.87 -8.09
CA ASP A 95 -4.91 17.17 -8.93
C ASP A 95 -4.21 15.89 -9.43
N LEU A 96 -4.10 14.84 -8.60
CA LEU A 96 -3.59 13.53 -9.04
C LEU A 96 -4.50 12.90 -10.11
N ILE A 97 -5.82 12.98 -9.94
CA ILE A 97 -6.79 12.50 -10.93
C ILE A 97 -6.64 13.26 -12.25
N LYS A 98 -6.57 14.59 -12.20
CA LYS A 98 -6.34 15.42 -13.39
C LYS A 98 -5.00 15.15 -14.06
N ALA A 99 -4.00 14.73 -13.28
CA ALA A 99 -2.70 14.31 -13.81
C ALA A 99 -2.75 12.96 -14.54
N GLY A 100 -3.82 12.16 -14.32
CA GLY A 100 -4.05 10.89 -15.00
C GLY A 100 -3.94 9.65 -14.10
N ALA A 101 -3.95 9.80 -12.78
CA ALA A 101 -3.99 8.65 -11.89
C ALA A 101 -5.32 7.88 -12.04
N ASP A 102 -5.23 6.55 -12.19
CA ASP A 102 -6.39 5.65 -12.25
C ASP A 102 -6.89 5.24 -10.86
N CYS A 103 -6.08 5.49 -9.84
CA CYS A 103 -6.42 5.26 -8.43
C CYS A 103 -5.58 6.20 -7.54
N VAL A 104 -6.16 6.72 -6.46
CA VAL A 104 -5.43 7.58 -5.51
C VAL A 104 -5.29 6.91 -4.16
N LYS A 105 -4.08 6.94 -3.61
CA LYS A 105 -3.75 6.33 -2.32
C LYS A 105 -3.67 7.39 -1.23
N ILE A 106 -4.50 7.21 -0.17
CA ILE A 106 -4.77 8.18 0.87
C ILE A 106 -4.13 7.74 2.19
N GLY A 107 -3.37 8.63 2.80
CA GLY A 107 -2.80 8.42 4.13
C GLY A 107 -1.46 9.11 4.33
N ILE A 108 -1.42 10.10 5.20
CA ILE A 108 -0.21 10.82 5.61
C ILE A 108 -0.02 10.64 7.12
N GLY A 109 1.09 10.03 7.51
CA GLY A 109 1.44 9.81 8.90
C GLY A 109 0.64 8.71 9.62
N ALA A 110 -0.20 7.93 8.92
CA ALA A 110 -1.10 6.95 9.51
C ALA A 110 -0.48 5.56 9.71
N GLY A 111 0.65 5.27 9.10
CA GLY A 111 1.31 3.97 9.16
C GLY A 111 1.76 3.59 10.57
N SER A 112 1.74 2.28 10.89
CA SER A 112 2.09 1.77 12.24
C SER A 112 3.54 2.00 12.63
N SER A 113 4.45 2.05 11.65
CA SER A 113 5.88 2.33 11.81
C SER A 113 6.26 3.76 11.41
N CYS A 114 5.27 4.58 11.04
CA CYS A 114 5.49 5.96 10.61
C CYS A 114 5.60 6.91 11.80
N THR A 115 6.63 7.75 11.79
CA THR A 115 6.86 8.79 12.80
C THR A 115 6.78 10.21 12.22
N THR A 116 6.31 10.40 11.00
CA THR A 116 6.16 11.71 10.36
C THR A 116 5.40 12.71 11.24
N ARG A 117 4.34 12.27 11.93
CA ARG A 117 3.58 13.11 12.85
C ARG A 117 4.40 13.63 14.03
N ILE A 118 5.41 12.87 14.45
CA ILE A 118 6.27 13.22 15.59
C ILE A 118 7.45 14.06 15.10
N ILE A 119 8.10 13.61 14.01
CA ILE A 119 9.35 14.21 13.50
C ILE A 119 9.07 15.50 12.73
N ALA A 120 8.09 15.47 11.82
CA ALA A 120 7.75 16.61 10.96
C ALA A 120 6.52 17.40 11.44
N GLY A 121 5.76 16.89 12.41
CA GLY A 121 4.50 17.49 12.85
C GLY A 121 3.39 17.45 11.80
N VAL A 122 3.52 16.60 10.78
CA VAL A 122 2.60 16.51 9.62
C VAL A 122 1.83 15.21 9.65
N GLY A 123 0.53 15.28 9.36
CA GLY A 123 -0.36 14.13 9.25
C GLY A 123 -1.82 14.53 9.34
N VAL A 124 -2.69 13.67 8.84
CA VAL A 124 -4.14 13.85 8.91
C VAL A 124 -4.75 12.60 9.56
N PRO A 125 -5.77 12.74 10.44
CA PRO A 125 -6.52 11.58 10.94
C PRO A 125 -7.05 10.76 9.77
N GLN A 126 -6.75 9.44 9.74
CA GLN A 126 -6.93 8.63 8.53
C GLN A 126 -8.37 8.57 8.06
N LEU A 127 -9.33 8.41 8.98
CA LEU A 127 -10.73 8.33 8.60
C LEU A 127 -11.23 9.63 7.98
N SER A 128 -10.85 10.79 8.53
CA SER A 128 -11.17 12.11 7.98
C SER A 128 -10.58 12.27 6.58
N ALA A 129 -9.29 11.93 6.40
CA ALA A 129 -8.65 11.99 5.09
C ALA A 129 -9.38 11.13 4.05
N VAL A 130 -9.78 9.90 4.42
CA VAL A 130 -10.52 9.02 3.53
C VAL A 130 -11.89 9.61 3.18
N MET A 131 -12.65 10.09 4.17
CA MET A 131 -13.98 10.69 3.94
C MET A 131 -13.91 11.87 2.98
N ASP A 132 -12.97 12.78 3.19
CA ASP A 132 -12.82 14.00 2.39
C ASP A 132 -12.36 13.66 0.96
N CYS A 133 -11.35 12.82 0.80
CA CYS A 133 -10.81 12.43 -0.50
C CYS A 133 -11.78 11.54 -1.30
N ALA A 134 -12.55 10.68 -0.62
CA ALA A 134 -13.50 9.78 -1.28
C ALA A 134 -14.60 10.54 -2.03
N GLN A 135 -15.01 11.73 -1.57
CA GLN A 135 -15.97 12.58 -2.28
C GLN A 135 -15.46 12.95 -3.68
N VAL A 136 -14.17 13.23 -3.79
CA VAL A 136 -13.53 13.53 -5.07
C VAL A 136 -13.44 12.27 -5.94
N GLY A 137 -13.05 11.14 -5.34
CA GLY A 137 -13.00 9.84 -6.04
C GLY A 137 -14.36 9.46 -6.63
N ILE A 138 -15.44 9.59 -5.85
CA ILE A 138 -16.82 9.33 -6.29
C ILE A 138 -17.20 10.24 -7.46
N LYS A 139 -16.94 11.55 -7.34
CA LYS A 139 -17.23 12.55 -8.38
C LYS A 139 -16.58 12.19 -9.73
N HIS A 140 -15.33 11.73 -9.68
CA HIS A 140 -14.55 11.38 -10.87
C HIS A 140 -14.64 9.90 -11.26
N LYS A 141 -15.32 9.06 -10.48
CA LYS A 141 -15.38 7.59 -10.63
C LYS A 141 -13.98 6.94 -10.58
N ILE A 142 -13.10 7.50 -9.78
CA ILE A 142 -11.75 7.00 -9.55
C ILE A 142 -11.68 6.35 -8.17
N PRO A 143 -11.21 5.09 -8.06
CA PRO A 143 -11.12 4.39 -6.79
C PRO A 143 -10.10 5.02 -5.85
N ILE A 144 -10.37 4.86 -4.54
CA ILE A 144 -9.54 5.35 -3.44
C ILE A 144 -9.02 4.17 -2.63
N ILE A 145 -7.72 4.16 -2.33
CA ILE A 145 -7.09 3.23 -1.39
C ILE A 145 -6.87 3.93 -0.06
N ALA A 146 -7.42 3.40 1.03
CA ALA A 146 -7.09 3.81 2.38
C ALA A 146 -5.81 3.11 2.85
N ASP A 147 -4.70 3.86 2.98
CA ASP A 147 -3.38 3.34 3.32
C ASP A 147 -2.93 3.79 4.70
N GLY A 148 -2.80 2.84 5.61
CA GLY A 148 -2.38 3.07 6.99
C GLY A 148 -3.52 3.22 7.99
N GLY A 149 -3.17 3.13 9.28
CA GLY A 149 -4.12 3.31 10.38
C GLY A 149 -5.00 2.10 10.70
N ILE A 150 -4.95 1.03 9.93
CA ILE A 150 -5.72 -0.20 10.14
C ILE A 150 -5.04 -1.06 11.19
N ARG A 151 -5.71 -1.26 12.33
CA ARG A 151 -5.24 -2.08 13.47
C ARG A 151 -6.13 -3.28 13.74
N TYR A 152 -7.41 -3.17 13.40
CA TYR A 152 -8.45 -4.17 13.63
C TYR A 152 -9.33 -4.34 12.39
N SER A 153 -10.06 -5.45 12.31
CA SER A 153 -11.03 -5.69 11.24
C SER A 153 -12.10 -4.59 11.14
N GLY A 154 -12.52 -4.03 12.27
CA GLY A 154 -13.47 -2.91 12.30
C GLY A 154 -12.93 -1.63 11.63
N ASP A 155 -11.61 -1.43 11.57
CA ASP A 155 -11.03 -0.28 10.86
C ASP A 155 -11.15 -0.44 9.35
N ILE A 156 -11.12 -1.69 8.85
CA ILE A 156 -11.41 -2.00 7.44
C ILE A 156 -12.84 -1.57 7.11
N ALA A 157 -13.81 -2.02 7.92
CA ALA A 157 -15.22 -1.68 7.72
C ALA A 157 -15.45 -0.15 7.75
N LYS A 158 -14.84 0.57 8.70
CA LYS A 158 -14.93 2.03 8.78
C LYS A 158 -14.34 2.72 7.56
N SER A 159 -13.18 2.25 7.07
CA SER A 159 -12.53 2.83 5.90
C SER A 159 -13.36 2.64 4.63
N LEU A 160 -13.94 1.45 4.44
CA LEU A 160 -14.83 1.19 3.30
C LEU A 160 -16.14 2.01 3.42
N ALA A 161 -16.76 2.07 4.60
CA ALA A 161 -17.94 2.90 4.84
C ALA A 161 -17.68 4.40 4.64
N ALA A 162 -16.45 4.86 4.88
CA ALA A 162 -16.00 6.22 4.62
C ALA A 162 -15.78 6.52 3.12
N GLY A 163 -15.91 5.52 2.24
CA GLY A 163 -15.84 5.66 0.79
C GLY A 163 -14.55 5.15 0.15
N ALA A 164 -13.64 4.51 0.89
CA ALA A 164 -12.54 3.80 0.27
C ALA A 164 -13.03 2.56 -0.48
N ASN A 165 -12.45 2.27 -1.62
CA ASN A 165 -12.73 1.06 -2.40
C ASN A 165 -11.84 -0.11 -1.98
N VAL A 166 -10.65 0.20 -1.47
CA VAL A 166 -9.60 -0.75 -1.07
C VAL A 166 -8.92 -0.26 0.19
N VAL A 167 -8.46 -1.17 1.03
CA VAL A 167 -7.57 -0.87 2.16
C VAL A 167 -6.18 -1.49 1.92
N MET A 168 -5.12 -0.75 2.26
CA MET A 168 -3.76 -1.25 2.26
C MET A 168 -3.32 -1.59 3.68
N LEU A 169 -2.86 -2.83 3.86
CA LEU A 169 -2.44 -3.37 5.16
C LEU A 169 -0.93 -3.57 5.17
N GLY A 170 -0.26 -2.93 6.12
CA GLY A 170 1.18 -3.10 6.36
C GLY A 170 1.45 -3.88 7.66
N GLY A 171 1.45 -3.18 8.79
CA GLY A 171 1.79 -3.73 10.09
C GLY A 171 0.96 -4.94 10.53
N MET A 172 -0.29 -5.04 10.10
CA MET A 172 -1.12 -6.21 10.41
C MET A 172 -0.61 -7.51 9.80
N LEU A 173 0.07 -7.43 8.66
CA LEU A 173 0.61 -8.58 7.93
C LEU A 173 2.12 -8.78 8.18
N ALA A 174 2.78 -7.86 8.86
CA ALA A 174 4.23 -7.90 9.07
C ALA A 174 4.73 -9.12 9.87
N GLY A 175 3.89 -9.68 10.76
CA GLY A 175 4.22 -10.85 11.58
C GLY A 175 3.91 -12.21 10.94
N MET A 176 3.50 -12.26 9.67
CA MET A 176 3.09 -13.48 8.98
C MET A 176 4.28 -14.28 8.45
N ASP A 177 4.07 -15.58 8.22
CA ASP A 177 5.08 -16.47 7.61
C ASP A 177 5.58 -15.90 6.27
N GLU A 178 4.66 -15.41 5.46
CA GLU A 178 4.90 -14.90 4.11
C GLU A 178 5.54 -13.50 4.08
N SER A 179 5.61 -12.81 5.22
CA SER A 179 6.29 -11.52 5.32
C SER A 179 7.81 -11.69 5.15
N PRO A 180 8.51 -10.79 4.44
CA PRO A 180 9.94 -10.92 4.16
C PRO A 180 10.85 -10.69 5.38
N GLY A 181 10.34 -10.14 6.48
CA GLY A 181 11.12 -9.90 7.70
C GLY A 181 11.73 -11.17 8.26
N GLU A 182 12.95 -11.08 8.82
CA GLU A 182 13.61 -12.20 9.47
C GLU A 182 12.84 -12.66 10.70
N THR A 183 12.84 -13.98 10.94
CA THR A 183 12.28 -14.54 12.17
C THR A 183 13.33 -14.49 13.29
N ILE A 184 12.98 -13.80 14.36
CA ILE A 184 13.83 -13.57 15.54
C ILE A 184 13.23 -14.32 16.71
N VAL A 185 14.08 -15.03 17.50
CA VAL A 185 13.68 -15.60 18.78
C VAL A 185 14.20 -14.70 19.88
N TYR A 186 13.30 -14.14 20.67
CA TYR A 186 13.61 -13.28 21.79
C TYR A 186 12.79 -13.71 23.01
N GLU A 187 13.43 -13.94 24.13
CA GLU A 187 12.79 -14.41 25.38
C GLU A 187 11.85 -15.62 25.17
N GLY A 188 12.29 -16.60 24.37
CA GLY A 188 11.53 -17.81 24.09
C GLY A 188 10.32 -17.64 23.16
N ARG A 189 10.10 -16.46 22.59
CA ARG A 189 9.01 -16.16 21.68
C ARG A 189 9.53 -15.81 20.29
N ARG A 190 8.74 -16.11 19.26
CA ARG A 190 9.06 -15.76 17.88
C ARG A 190 8.52 -14.39 17.51
N TYR A 191 9.32 -13.63 16.80
CA TYR A 191 9.03 -12.32 16.24
C TYR A 191 9.48 -12.28 14.79
N LYS A 192 8.97 -11.31 14.03
CA LYS A 192 9.48 -10.94 12.70
C LYS A 192 10.07 -9.54 12.77
N SER A 193 11.23 -9.33 12.13
CA SER A 193 11.75 -7.98 11.94
C SER A 193 10.77 -7.17 11.09
N TYR A 194 10.56 -5.92 11.45
CA TYR A 194 9.66 -5.02 10.75
C TYR A 194 10.22 -3.60 10.78
N ARG A 195 10.23 -2.94 9.63
CA ARG A 195 10.72 -1.57 9.52
C ARG A 195 9.80 -0.70 8.67
N GLY A 196 9.69 0.57 9.00
CA GLY A 196 9.03 1.57 8.18
C GLY A 196 9.90 1.96 6.97
N MET A 197 9.27 2.37 5.88
CA MET A 197 9.98 2.88 4.70
C MET A 197 10.81 4.13 4.99
N GLY A 198 10.42 4.92 6.00
CA GLY A 198 11.17 6.09 6.48
C GLY A 198 12.16 5.76 7.61
N SER A 199 12.42 4.49 7.93
CA SER A 199 13.46 4.10 8.89
C SER A 199 14.85 4.30 8.30
N LEU A 200 15.86 4.46 9.15
CA LEU A 200 17.24 4.68 8.70
C LEU A 200 17.74 3.54 7.80
N ALA A 201 17.49 2.28 8.16
CA ALA A 201 17.89 1.14 7.34
C ALA A 201 17.17 1.12 5.98
N ALA A 202 15.86 1.43 5.93
CA ALA A 202 15.15 1.51 4.67
C ALA A 202 15.63 2.67 3.79
N MET A 203 15.95 3.82 4.40
CA MET A 203 16.49 4.98 3.67
C MET A 203 17.84 4.67 3.01
N LYS A 204 18.71 3.93 3.69
CA LYS A 204 20.01 3.46 3.15
C LYS A 204 19.85 2.53 1.94
N GLU A 205 18.81 1.74 1.91
CA GLU A 205 18.49 0.82 0.82
C GLU A 205 17.64 1.45 -0.30
N GLY A 206 17.53 2.79 -0.34
CA GLY A 206 16.83 3.54 -1.38
C GLY A 206 15.48 4.13 -0.94
N GLY A 207 15.00 3.83 0.28
CA GLY A 207 13.75 4.39 0.81
C GLY A 207 13.78 5.90 1.05
N GLY A 208 14.98 6.52 1.11
CA GLY A 208 15.14 7.96 1.31
C GLY A 208 14.47 8.82 0.23
N GLU A 209 14.38 8.31 -0.98
CA GLU A 209 13.73 9.01 -2.11
C GLU A 209 12.23 9.26 -1.89
N ARG A 210 11.56 8.32 -1.29
CA ARG A 210 10.16 8.46 -0.89
C ARG A 210 9.93 9.70 -0.01
N TYR A 211 10.96 10.08 0.76
CA TYR A 211 10.97 11.20 1.71
C TYR A 211 11.75 12.41 1.17
N PHE A 212 12.10 12.43 -0.11
CA PHE A 212 12.91 13.49 -0.74
C PHE A 212 14.27 13.70 -0.07
N GLN A 213 14.80 12.64 0.57
CA GLN A 213 16.10 12.63 1.23
C GLN A 213 17.05 11.70 0.46
N GLN A 214 17.94 12.29 -0.31
CA GLN A 214 18.93 11.57 -1.13
C GLN A 214 20.36 11.72 -0.58
N GLU A 215 20.49 12.16 0.66
CA GLU A 215 21.78 12.40 1.29
C GLU A 215 22.54 11.07 1.48
N LYS A 216 23.81 11.06 1.09
CA LYS A 216 24.71 9.90 1.26
C LYS A 216 25.31 9.82 2.66
N ASP A 217 25.35 10.94 3.37
CA ASP A 217 25.83 11.00 4.74
C ASP A 217 24.69 10.62 5.71
N GLU A 218 24.83 9.48 6.36
CA GLU A 218 23.83 8.95 7.28
C GLU A 218 23.50 9.90 8.43
N LEU A 219 24.44 10.72 8.86
CA LEU A 219 24.26 11.69 9.95
C LEU A 219 23.35 12.86 9.55
N LYS A 220 23.09 13.02 8.25
CA LYS A 220 22.20 14.05 7.72
C LYS A 220 20.82 13.54 7.36
N LEU A 221 20.58 12.23 7.43
CA LEU A 221 19.25 11.66 7.25
C LEU A 221 18.38 11.92 8.48
N VAL A 222 17.14 12.31 8.25
CA VAL A 222 16.11 12.49 9.30
C VAL A 222 15.07 11.38 9.13
N PRO A 223 15.15 10.28 9.90
CA PRO A 223 14.21 9.17 9.73
C PRO A 223 12.82 9.54 10.23
N GLU A 224 11.82 9.21 9.42
CA GLU A 224 10.39 9.36 9.70
C GLU A 224 9.70 7.99 9.88
N GLY A 225 10.44 6.99 10.26
CA GLY A 225 9.96 5.64 10.53
C GLY A 225 10.86 4.91 11.52
N ILE A 226 10.28 3.93 12.19
CA ILE A 226 10.98 3.09 13.18
C ILE A 226 11.33 1.72 12.61
N GLU A 227 12.32 1.10 13.26
CA GLU A 227 12.67 -0.31 13.10
C GLU A 227 12.37 -1.03 14.40
N GLY A 228 11.94 -2.29 14.30
CA GLY A 228 11.63 -3.08 15.46
C GLY A 228 11.24 -4.51 15.08
N MET A 229 10.52 -5.16 15.98
CA MET A 229 10.01 -6.49 15.76
C MET A 229 8.53 -6.56 16.13
N VAL A 230 7.79 -7.40 15.40
CA VAL A 230 6.38 -7.69 15.66
C VAL A 230 6.20 -9.15 16.02
N PRO A 231 5.21 -9.49 16.87
CA PRO A 231 4.94 -10.88 17.21
C PRO A 231 4.66 -11.71 15.96
N PHE A 232 5.28 -12.89 15.89
CA PHE A 232 5.01 -13.87 14.86
C PHE A 232 3.58 -14.42 15.00
N ARG A 233 2.85 -14.52 13.89
CA ARG A 233 1.43 -14.88 13.85
C ARG A 233 1.09 -16.10 13.00
N GLY A 234 2.11 -16.73 12.38
CA GLY A 234 1.91 -17.87 11.48
C GLY A 234 1.40 -17.47 10.08
N PRO A 235 0.73 -18.36 9.36
CA PRO A 235 0.34 -18.15 7.98
C PRO A 235 -0.73 -17.06 7.81
N VAL A 236 -0.63 -16.29 6.73
CA VAL A 236 -1.46 -15.12 6.44
C VAL A 236 -2.95 -15.46 6.30
N ASN A 237 -3.28 -16.63 5.78
CA ASN A 237 -4.67 -17.04 5.56
C ASN A 237 -5.53 -16.99 6.81
N ASN A 238 -4.99 -17.38 7.97
CA ASN A 238 -5.71 -17.32 9.25
C ASN A 238 -6.06 -15.87 9.64
N THR A 239 -5.13 -14.95 9.43
CA THR A 239 -5.37 -13.53 9.70
C THR A 239 -6.36 -12.94 8.70
N ILE A 240 -6.24 -13.22 7.42
CA ILE A 240 -7.20 -12.75 6.40
C ILE A 240 -8.61 -13.27 6.68
N PHE A 241 -8.74 -14.55 7.08
CA PHE A 241 -10.04 -15.12 7.47
C PHE A 241 -10.70 -14.31 8.60
N GLN A 242 -9.94 -13.97 9.66
CA GLN A 242 -10.44 -13.18 10.78
C GLN A 242 -10.82 -11.74 10.35
N LEU A 243 -10.02 -11.11 9.51
CA LEU A 243 -10.27 -9.76 9.01
C LEU A 243 -11.56 -9.71 8.17
N ILE A 244 -11.72 -10.66 7.26
CA ILE A 244 -12.94 -10.76 6.43
C ILE A 244 -14.15 -11.14 7.31
N GLY A 245 -13.98 -12.01 8.30
CA GLY A 245 -15.02 -12.33 9.26
C GLY A 245 -15.51 -11.10 10.01
N GLY A 246 -14.60 -10.26 10.50
CA GLY A 246 -14.96 -9.01 11.16
C GLY A 246 -15.66 -8.01 10.23
N LEU A 247 -15.23 -7.90 8.96
CA LEU A 247 -15.91 -7.09 7.97
C LEU A 247 -17.35 -7.59 7.73
N LYS A 248 -17.53 -8.91 7.52
CA LYS A 248 -18.86 -9.52 7.35
C LYS A 248 -19.77 -9.29 8.55
N SER A 249 -19.23 -9.36 9.76
CA SER A 249 -19.98 -9.04 10.99
C SER A 249 -20.46 -7.59 10.98
N SER A 250 -19.59 -6.64 10.61
CA SER A 250 -19.95 -5.23 10.48
C SER A 250 -21.06 -5.02 9.44
N MET A 251 -20.94 -5.65 8.27
CA MET A 251 -21.97 -5.61 7.23
C MET A 251 -23.31 -6.15 7.75
N GLY A 252 -23.28 -7.26 8.49
CA GLY A 252 -24.49 -7.84 9.11
C GLY A 252 -25.17 -6.89 10.10
N TYR A 253 -24.40 -6.23 10.98
CA TYR A 253 -24.95 -5.23 11.91
C TYR A 253 -25.55 -4.02 11.20
N CYS A 254 -24.98 -3.60 10.07
CA CYS A 254 -25.44 -2.44 9.31
C CYS A 254 -26.50 -2.80 8.25
N GLY A 255 -26.83 -4.08 8.04
CA GLY A 255 -27.74 -4.51 6.98
C GLY A 255 -27.19 -4.29 5.56
N ALA A 256 -25.85 -4.16 5.42
CA ALA A 256 -25.20 -3.96 4.14
C ALA A 256 -25.01 -5.30 3.40
N LYS A 257 -25.35 -5.33 2.11
CA LYS A 257 -25.19 -6.52 1.27
C LYS A 257 -23.80 -6.57 0.62
N ASP A 258 -23.23 -5.40 0.35
CA ASP A 258 -21.97 -5.14 -0.31
C ASP A 258 -21.28 -3.90 0.30
#